data_6e9c639c0315814b679f7e7812e3e2f9
#
_entry.id   6e9c639c0315814b679f7e7812e3e2f9
#
_cell.length_a   1.000
_cell.length_b   1.000
_cell.length_c   1.000
_cell.angle_alpha   90.00
_cell.angle_beta   90.00
_cell.angle_gamma   90.00
#
_symmetry.space_group_name_H-M   'P 1'
#
loop_
_entity.id
_entity.type
_entity.pdbx_description
1 polymer ?
#
loop_
_entity_poly.entity_id
_entity_poly.type
_entity_poly.pdbx_seq_one_letter_code
_entity_poly.pdbx_strand_id
1 'polypeptide(L)'
;MERTDRWGRIYRRRQAEYVTSFPSLLDYFGFVYHFPGLLGGPNTYYREYHDVMNNIRYPSGKLPATRWRAVLLNLAKGCFFLALFVVGSLYLPADFLLTASFADRSLARRVLRLYLTFLAVRCRYFGLWKLGESLCILDGFGEETKDGVSQWTGISNIDIWAFETSSSMSAATRAWNKRTQKWLQMCIYERSNFNQFYVFMVSAFWHGFYPSYYLCFGLGSLLQYANRLTAIKLWPRVKGTWMETPYLVLGNVCVMLVGSYMLEAMFNYSFERAWLGWKQASFFGVVFLFCGIVLLWFIPKASREGKDKRD
;
A
#
# COMPACT_ATOMS: atom_id res chain seq x y z
N MET A 1 -20.01 -14.84 -18.98
CA MET A 1 -19.96 -15.62 -17.75
C MET A 1 -19.05 -15.01 -16.66
N GLU A 2 -17.79 -14.63 -16.93
CA GLU A 2 -16.92 -13.98 -15.92
C GLU A 2 -17.41 -12.65 -15.32
N ARG A 3 -18.11 -11.84 -16.09
CA ARG A 3 -18.59 -10.51 -15.65
C ARG A 3 -19.73 -10.60 -14.63
N THR A 4 -20.65 -11.53 -14.82
CA THR A 4 -21.80 -11.79 -13.90
C THR A 4 -21.33 -12.38 -12.56
N ASP A 5 -20.34 -13.25 -12.56
CA ASP A 5 -19.78 -13.82 -11.33
C ASP A 5 -19.00 -12.78 -10.50
N ARG A 6 -18.32 -11.83 -11.17
CA ARG A 6 -17.62 -10.73 -10.49
C ARG A 6 -18.56 -9.82 -9.73
N TRP A 7 -19.68 -9.40 -10.32
CA TRP A 7 -20.68 -8.56 -9.65
C TRP A 7 -21.38 -9.30 -8.53
N GLY A 8 -21.65 -10.60 -8.68
CA GLY A 8 -22.19 -11.44 -7.61
C GLY A 8 -21.29 -11.51 -6.38
N ARG A 9 -19.96 -11.64 -6.57
CA ARG A 9 -19.00 -11.60 -5.45
C ARG A 9 -18.95 -10.23 -4.76
N ILE A 10 -18.99 -9.14 -5.54
CA ILE A 10 -19.02 -7.77 -5.01
C ILE A 10 -20.29 -7.56 -4.18
N TYR A 11 -21.43 -7.99 -4.69
CA TYR A 11 -22.71 -7.88 -3.99
C TYR A 11 -22.71 -8.62 -2.65
N ARG A 12 -22.30 -9.90 -2.63
CA ARG A 12 -22.20 -10.68 -1.38
C ARG A 12 -21.29 -10.03 -0.35
N ARG A 13 -20.13 -9.51 -0.78
CA ARG A 13 -19.21 -8.80 0.12
C ARG A 13 -19.84 -7.52 0.67
N ARG A 14 -20.52 -6.73 -0.15
CA ARG A 14 -21.21 -5.51 0.29
C ARG A 14 -22.33 -5.79 1.27
N GLN A 15 -23.06 -6.91 1.10
CA GLN A 15 -24.07 -7.33 2.06
C GLN A 15 -23.49 -7.59 3.46
N ALA A 16 -22.32 -8.15 3.57
CA ALA A 16 -21.66 -8.39 4.85
C ALA A 16 -21.27 -7.10 5.60
N GLU A 17 -21.09 -5.99 4.87
CA GLU A 17 -20.70 -4.67 5.41
C GLU A 17 -21.90 -3.68 5.42
N TYR A 18 -23.07 -4.12 5.02
CA TYR A 18 -24.25 -3.31 4.87
C TYR A 18 -24.80 -2.85 6.21
N VAL A 19 -25.18 -1.58 6.31
CA VAL A 19 -25.84 -0.98 7.47
C VAL A 19 -27.34 -0.90 7.18
N THR A 20 -28.14 -1.57 8.00
CA THR A 20 -29.59 -1.70 7.79
C THR A 20 -30.41 -0.54 8.36
N SER A 21 -29.84 0.21 9.30
CA SER A 21 -30.48 1.37 9.93
C SER A 21 -29.48 2.52 10.05
N PHE A 22 -30.00 3.75 10.00
CA PHE A 22 -29.15 4.92 10.28
C PHE A 22 -28.65 4.87 11.73
N PRO A 23 -27.34 5.12 11.95
CA PRO A 23 -26.80 5.23 13.30
C PRO A 23 -27.42 6.41 14.05
N SER A 24 -27.49 6.33 15.39
CA SER A 24 -27.73 7.50 16.20
C SER A 24 -26.57 8.51 16.02
N LEU A 25 -26.82 9.79 16.34
CA LEU A 25 -25.75 10.80 16.29
C LEU A 25 -24.58 10.42 17.20
N LEU A 26 -24.87 9.83 18.35
CA LEU A 26 -23.83 9.39 19.30
C LEU A 26 -22.98 8.26 18.69
N ASP A 27 -23.59 7.25 18.09
CA ASP A 27 -22.88 6.16 17.43
C ASP A 27 -22.06 6.66 16.24
N TYR A 28 -22.63 7.58 15.46
CA TYR A 28 -21.94 8.17 14.31
C TYR A 28 -20.69 8.94 14.75
N PHE A 29 -20.82 9.84 15.73
CA PHE A 29 -19.67 10.59 16.24
C PHE A 29 -18.69 9.70 17.00
N GLY A 30 -19.16 8.69 17.74
CA GLY A 30 -18.31 7.69 18.37
C GLY A 30 -17.45 6.95 17.32
N PHE A 31 -18.03 6.59 16.19
CA PHE A 31 -17.30 5.99 15.08
C PHE A 31 -16.29 6.95 14.42
N VAL A 32 -16.74 8.18 14.11
CA VAL A 32 -15.89 9.18 13.41
C VAL A 32 -14.69 9.58 14.28
N TYR A 33 -14.89 9.72 15.59
CA TYR A 33 -13.85 10.11 16.54
C TYR A 33 -13.22 8.91 17.27
N HIS A 34 -13.43 7.70 16.80
CA HIS A 34 -12.80 6.52 17.36
C HIS A 34 -11.27 6.67 17.35
N PHE A 35 -10.72 6.94 18.52
CA PHE A 35 -9.35 7.39 18.72
C PHE A 35 -8.28 6.55 18.00
N PRO A 36 -8.32 5.19 18.05
CA PRO A 36 -7.28 4.38 17.42
C PRO A 36 -7.20 4.54 15.91
N GLY A 37 -8.33 4.86 15.25
CA GLY A 37 -8.41 5.04 13.81
C GLY A 37 -8.20 6.48 13.33
N LEU A 38 -8.43 7.46 14.22
CA LEU A 38 -8.57 8.87 13.82
C LEU A 38 -7.29 9.50 13.27
N LEU A 39 -6.14 9.29 13.92
CA LEU A 39 -4.89 10.02 13.62
C LEU A 39 -3.98 9.34 12.59
N GLY A 40 -4.28 8.16 12.12
CA GLY A 40 -3.44 7.41 11.18
C GLY A 40 -3.46 5.91 11.44
N GLY A 41 -4.33 5.47 12.34
CA GLY A 41 -4.61 4.06 12.57
C GLY A 41 -5.26 3.40 11.37
N PRO A 42 -5.50 2.10 11.41
CA PRO A 42 -6.19 1.41 10.35
C PRO A 42 -7.60 1.96 10.15
N ASN A 43 -8.01 2.16 8.90
CA ASN A 43 -9.38 2.53 8.58
C ASN A 43 -10.33 1.39 9.00
N THR A 44 -11.33 1.69 9.83
CA THR A 44 -12.39 0.77 10.25
C THR A 44 -13.68 1.04 9.48
N TYR A 45 -14.55 0.04 9.36
CA TYR A 45 -15.89 0.23 8.81
C TYR A 45 -16.90 0.41 9.93
N TYR A 46 -17.96 1.19 9.68
CA TYR A 46 -18.99 1.43 10.68
C TYR A 46 -19.59 0.12 11.24
N ARG A 47 -19.82 -0.88 10.39
CA ARG A 47 -20.32 -2.19 10.83
C ARG A 47 -19.38 -2.88 11.83
N GLU A 48 -18.08 -2.87 11.55
CA GLU A 48 -17.06 -3.43 12.46
C GLU A 48 -17.07 -2.69 13.82
N TYR A 49 -17.16 -1.36 13.77
CA TYR A 49 -17.26 -0.52 14.98
C TYR A 49 -18.52 -0.84 15.77
N HIS A 50 -19.67 -0.84 15.12
CA HIS A 50 -20.96 -1.13 15.72
C HIS A 50 -20.99 -2.50 16.39
N ASP A 51 -20.48 -3.54 15.71
CA ASP A 51 -20.51 -4.92 16.20
C ASP A 51 -19.59 -5.10 17.42
N VAL A 52 -18.48 -4.37 17.52
CA VAL A 52 -17.59 -4.38 18.68
C VAL A 52 -18.19 -3.58 19.84
N MET A 53 -18.61 -2.34 19.61
CA MET A 53 -19.08 -1.44 20.66
C MET A 53 -20.39 -1.87 21.30
N ASN A 54 -21.28 -2.54 20.54
CA ASN A 54 -22.55 -3.04 21.03
C ASN A 54 -22.49 -4.51 21.49
N ASN A 55 -21.31 -5.04 21.73
CA ASN A 55 -21.07 -6.44 22.16
C ASN A 55 -21.70 -7.51 21.26
N ILE A 56 -22.01 -7.18 20.00
CA ILE A 56 -22.51 -8.17 19.03
C ILE A 56 -21.41 -9.18 18.72
N ARG A 57 -20.17 -8.70 18.57
CA ARG A 57 -19.01 -9.57 18.34
C ARG A 57 -18.59 -10.35 19.59
N TYR A 58 -18.76 -9.76 20.76
CA TYR A 58 -18.38 -10.34 22.06
C TYR A 58 -19.58 -10.34 23.02
N PRO A 59 -20.57 -11.23 22.85
CA PRO A 59 -21.83 -11.21 23.62
C PRO A 59 -21.64 -11.34 25.15
N SER A 60 -20.52 -11.91 25.60
CA SER A 60 -20.16 -11.97 27.02
C SER A 60 -19.64 -10.64 27.59
N GLY A 61 -19.44 -9.63 26.76
CA GLY A 61 -18.76 -8.37 27.12
C GLY A 61 -17.27 -8.54 27.44
N LYS A 62 -16.72 -9.75 27.28
CA LYS A 62 -15.31 -10.07 27.57
C LYS A 62 -14.51 -10.28 26.31
N LEU A 63 -13.47 -9.47 26.13
CA LEU A 63 -12.54 -9.61 25.02
C LEU A 63 -11.58 -10.78 25.24
N PRO A 64 -11.28 -11.59 24.21
CA PRO A 64 -10.35 -12.73 24.30
C PRO A 64 -8.96 -12.31 24.82
N ALA A 65 -8.42 -13.07 25.77
CA ALA A 65 -7.10 -12.79 26.34
C ALA A 65 -5.95 -12.92 25.32
N THR A 66 -6.17 -13.68 24.24
CA THR A 66 -5.22 -13.83 23.12
C THR A 66 -4.82 -12.50 22.48
N ARG A 67 -5.65 -11.44 22.62
CA ARG A 67 -5.35 -10.10 22.10
C ARG A 67 -4.06 -9.50 22.68
N TRP A 68 -3.73 -9.78 23.95
CA TRP A 68 -2.59 -9.16 24.61
C TRP A 68 -1.27 -9.47 23.92
N ARG A 69 -1.10 -10.72 23.44
CA ARG A 69 0.10 -11.07 22.64
C ARG A 69 0.18 -10.23 21.36
N ALA A 70 -0.93 -10.05 20.66
CA ALA A 70 -0.99 -9.27 19.43
C ALA A 70 -0.76 -7.78 19.69
N VAL A 71 -1.36 -7.23 20.76
CA VAL A 71 -1.15 -5.85 21.22
C VAL A 71 0.34 -5.61 21.47
N LEU A 72 0.99 -6.41 22.32
CA LEU A 72 2.39 -6.21 22.70
C LEU A 72 3.35 -6.40 21.50
N LEU A 73 3.09 -7.37 20.62
CA LEU A 73 3.90 -7.56 19.42
C LEU A 73 3.79 -6.39 18.44
N ASN A 74 2.59 -5.85 18.22
CA ASN A 74 2.41 -4.69 17.33
C ASN A 74 2.97 -3.42 17.98
N LEU A 75 2.81 -3.23 19.28
CA LEU A 75 3.43 -2.14 20.04
C LEU A 75 4.96 -2.17 19.91
N ALA A 76 5.58 -3.33 20.17
CA ALA A 76 7.03 -3.48 20.04
C ALA A 76 7.53 -3.21 18.61
N LYS A 77 6.84 -3.74 17.59
CA LYS A 77 7.13 -3.45 16.18
C LYS A 77 6.96 -1.96 15.88
N GLY A 78 5.91 -1.33 16.40
CA GLY A 78 5.65 0.09 16.24
C GLY A 78 6.79 0.95 16.77
N CYS A 79 7.19 0.73 18.02
CA CYS A 79 8.30 1.42 18.64
C CYS A 79 9.64 1.18 17.91
N PHE A 80 9.91 -0.07 17.51
CA PHE A 80 11.12 -0.40 16.76
C PHE A 80 11.24 0.37 15.44
N PHE A 81 10.18 0.38 14.62
CA PHE A 81 10.21 1.09 13.35
C PHE A 81 10.23 2.61 13.51
N LEU A 82 9.59 3.17 14.55
CA LEU A 82 9.72 4.60 14.85
C LEU A 82 11.14 4.94 15.29
N ALA A 83 11.81 4.11 16.09
CA ALA A 83 13.20 4.31 16.44
C ALA A 83 14.10 4.28 15.19
N LEU A 84 13.89 3.33 14.28
CA LEU A 84 14.61 3.29 12.99
C LEU A 84 14.34 4.55 12.14
N PHE A 85 13.11 5.06 12.12
CA PHE A 85 12.81 6.32 11.44
C PHE A 85 13.56 7.50 12.07
N VAL A 86 13.56 7.64 13.39
CA VAL A 86 14.25 8.73 14.09
C VAL A 86 15.74 8.69 13.77
N VAL A 87 16.37 7.53 13.97
CA VAL A 87 17.81 7.35 13.66
C VAL A 87 18.06 7.60 12.16
N GLY A 88 17.24 7.02 11.28
CA GLY A 88 17.36 7.21 9.83
C GLY A 88 17.24 8.68 9.42
N SER A 89 16.32 9.44 10.00
CA SER A 89 16.12 10.86 9.68
C SER A 89 17.30 11.75 10.08
N LEU A 90 18.05 11.37 11.13
CA LEU A 90 19.26 12.09 11.55
C LEU A 90 20.39 11.94 10.52
N TYR A 91 20.57 10.74 9.96
CA TYR A 91 21.68 10.44 9.03
C TYR A 91 21.30 10.58 7.56
N LEU A 92 19.99 10.52 7.25
CA LEU A 92 19.44 10.50 5.90
C LEU A 92 18.35 11.58 5.71
N PRO A 93 18.64 12.87 6.03
CA PRO A 93 17.63 13.93 5.87
C PRO A 93 17.18 14.05 4.41
N ALA A 94 15.87 14.16 4.19
CA ALA A 94 15.29 14.22 2.84
C ALA A 94 15.70 15.51 2.11
N ASP A 95 15.82 16.63 2.80
CA ASP A 95 16.24 17.91 2.20
C ASP A 95 17.63 17.85 1.56
N PHE A 96 18.50 16.90 1.98
CA PHE A 96 19.79 16.68 1.32
C PHE A 96 19.64 16.31 -0.15
N LEU A 97 18.54 15.65 -0.54
CA LEU A 97 18.28 15.25 -1.94
C LEU A 97 18.07 16.46 -2.89
N LEU A 98 17.82 17.63 -2.33
CA LEU A 98 17.62 18.88 -3.08
C LEU A 98 18.90 19.70 -3.24
N THR A 99 20.03 19.26 -2.68
CA THR A 99 21.29 20.03 -2.65
C THR A 99 22.17 19.76 -3.86
N ALA A 100 23.02 20.72 -4.22
CA ALA A 100 24.09 20.54 -5.22
C ALA A 100 25.03 19.39 -4.85
N SER A 101 25.42 19.29 -3.57
CA SER A 101 26.28 18.20 -3.06
C SER A 101 25.70 16.80 -3.28
N PHE A 102 24.38 16.67 -3.38
CA PHE A 102 23.75 15.40 -3.79
C PHE A 102 23.90 15.20 -5.30
N ALA A 103 23.67 16.23 -6.12
CA ALA A 103 23.77 16.17 -7.58
C ALA A 103 25.19 15.85 -8.08
N ASP A 104 26.23 16.28 -7.35
CA ASP A 104 27.63 16.04 -7.70
C ASP A 104 28.07 14.57 -7.51
N ARG A 105 27.22 13.76 -6.89
CA ARG A 105 27.51 12.33 -6.70
C ARG A 105 27.20 11.53 -7.98
N SER A 106 27.88 10.39 -8.14
CA SER A 106 27.55 9.45 -9.22
C SER A 106 26.07 9.01 -9.14
N LEU A 107 25.44 8.71 -10.27
CA LEU A 107 24.05 8.29 -10.33
C LEU A 107 23.74 7.13 -9.39
N ALA A 108 24.60 6.11 -9.33
CA ALA A 108 24.44 4.97 -8.43
C ALA A 108 24.35 5.39 -6.96
N ARG A 109 25.22 6.32 -6.52
CA ARG A 109 25.21 6.85 -5.14
C ARG A 109 23.95 7.67 -4.87
N ARG A 110 23.45 8.43 -5.86
CA ARG A 110 22.20 9.20 -5.74
C ARG A 110 20.99 8.29 -5.61
N VAL A 111 20.90 7.26 -6.44
CA VAL A 111 19.82 6.27 -6.41
C VAL A 111 19.82 5.51 -5.07
N LEU A 112 21.00 5.05 -4.62
CA LEU A 112 21.13 4.38 -3.32
C LEU A 112 20.75 5.30 -2.16
N ARG A 113 21.24 6.56 -2.16
CA ARG A 113 20.91 7.53 -1.12
C ARG A 113 19.41 7.81 -1.05
N LEU A 114 18.79 8.05 -2.20
CA LEU A 114 17.34 8.26 -2.30
C LEU A 114 16.57 7.05 -1.75
N TYR A 115 16.95 5.83 -2.16
CA TYR A 115 16.32 4.62 -1.65
C TYR A 115 16.42 4.51 -0.13
N LEU A 116 17.62 4.70 0.45
CA LEU A 116 17.84 4.62 1.90
C LEU A 116 17.07 5.71 2.66
N THR A 117 17.02 6.94 2.13
CA THR A 117 16.22 8.03 2.71
C THR A 117 14.74 7.63 2.78
N PHE A 118 14.18 7.09 1.70
CA PHE A 118 12.77 6.69 1.69
C PHE A 118 12.50 5.34 2.35
N LEU A 119 13.49 4.50 2.55
CA LEU A 119 13.41 3.36 3.47
C LEU A 119 13.20 3.84 4.91
N ALA A 120 13.99 4.82 5.36
CA ALA A 120 13.80 5.44 6.68
C ALA A 120 12.41 6.09 6.81
N VAL A 121 11.96 6.82 5.78
CA VAL A 121 10.61 7.42 5.75
C VAL A 121 9.52 6.34 5.83
N ARG A 122 9.65 5.20 5.14
CA ARG A 122 8.70 4.08 5.24
C ARG A 122 8.62 3.52 6.65
N CYS A 123 9.73 3.47 7.37
CA CYS A 123 9.74 3.03 8.78
C CYS A 123 8.81 3.88 9.65
N ARG A 124 8.62 5.19 9.38
CA ARG A 124 7.63 6.03 10.06
C ARG A 124 6.22 5.48 9.89
N TYR A 125 5.83 5.14 8.66
CA TYR A 125 4.51 4.57 8.37
C TYR A 125 4.34 3.18 8.98
N PHE A 126 5.35 2.32 8.89
CA PHE A 126 5.34 1.00 9.53
C PHE A 126 5.11 1.14 11.04
N GLY A 127 5.84 2.06 11.67
CA GLY A 127 5.73 2.33 13.09
C GLY A 127 4.34 2.83 13.49
N LEU A 128 3.86 3.91 12.85
CA LEU A 128 2.55 4.50 13.14
C LEU A 128 1.40 3.52 12.93
N TRP A 129 1.42 2.76 11.83
CA TRP A 129 0.36 1.78 11.59
C TRP A 129 0.39 0.60 12.56
N LYS A 130 1.58 0.14 12.98
CA LYS A 130 1.67 -0.93 13.98
C LYS A 130 1.21 -0.45 15.36
N LEU A 131 1.44 0.81 15.73
CA LEU A 131 0.86 1.39 16.93
C LEU A 131 -0.67 1.48 16.83
N GLY A 132 -1.20 1.99 15.71
CA GLY A 132 -2.65 2.06 15.48
C GLY A 132 -3.32 0.67 15.48
N GLU A 133 -2.69 -0.33 14.84
CA GLU A 133 -3.15 -1.74 14.89
C GLU A 133 -3.18 -2.25 16.34
N SER A 134 -2.15 -1.95 17.14
CA SER A 134 -2.08 -2.33 18.56
C SER A 134 -3.26 -1.76 19.36
N LEU A 135 -3.57 -0.47 19.18
CA LEU A 135 -4.69 0.20 19.86
C LEU A 135 -6.05 -0.35 19.40
N CYS A 136 -6.24 -0.56 18.10
CA CYS A 136 -7.47 -1.18 17.61
C CYS A 136 -7.67 -2.60 18.16
N ILE A 137 -6.61 -3.41 18.25
CA ILE A 137 -6.67 -4.76 18.83
C ILE A 137 -7.00 -4.70 20.33
N LEU A 138 -6.47 -3.70 21.04
CA LEU A 138 -6.79 -3.50 22.46
C LEU A 138 -8.29 -3.32 22.68
N ASP A 139 -8.96 -2.58 21.77
CA ASP A 139 -10.40 -2.33 21.78
C ASP A 139 -11.23 -3.50 21.20
N GLY A 140 -10.60 -4.59 20.76
CA GLY A 140 -11.28 -5.79 20.26
C GLY A 140 -11.47 -5.85 18.73
N PHE A 141 -10.87 -4.95 17.96
CA PHE A 141 -10.95 -5.00 16.50
C PHE A 141 -9.98 -6.02 15.89
N GLY A 142 -10.38 -6.61 14.79
CA GLY A 142 -9.48 -7.39 13.93
C GLY A 142 -9.29 -8.84 14.34
N GLU A 143 -10.09 -9.37 15.26
CA GLU A 143 -10.11 -10.81 15.51
C GLU A 143 -10.70 -11.54 14.30
N GLU A 144 -10.03 -12.57 13.85
CA GLU A 144 -10.46 -13.49 12.80
C GLU A 144 -10.17 -14.93 13.25
N THR A 145 -11.11 -15.85 12.99
CA THR A 145 -10.85 -17.27 13.20
C THR A 145 -10.34 -17.85 11.89
N LYS A 146 -9.10 -18.35 11.90
CA LYS A 146 -8.52 -19.05 10.77
C LYS A 146 -8.04 -20.41 11.21
N ASP A 147 -8.51 -21.45 10.53
CA ASP A 147 -8.21 -22.84 10.84
C ASP A 147 -8.50 -23.20 12.32
N GLY A 148 -9.59 -22.65 12.88
CA GLY A 148 -9.98 -22.85 14.28
C GLY A 148 -9.17 -22.05 15.31
N VAL A 149 -8.20 -21.23 14.87
CA VAL A 149 -7.35 -20.44 15.76
C VAL A 149 -7.74 -18.96 15.66
N SER A 150 -7.96 -18.32 16.81
CA SER A 150 -8.17 -16.87 16.90
C SER A 150 -6.88 -16.13 16.56
N GLN A 151 -6.95 -15.28 15.54
CA GLN A 151 -5.87 -14.38 15.08
C GLN A 151 -6.35 -12.94 15.09
N TRP A 152 -5.44 -11.99 15.27
CA TRP A 152 -5.72 -10.55 15.33
C TRP A 152 -5.19 -9.83 14.08
N THR A 153 -5.45 -10.40 12.90
CA THR A 153 -4.93 -9.92 11.61
C THR A 153 -5.92 -9.11 10.80
N GLY A 154 -7.22 -9.16 11.13
CA GLY A 154 -8.28 -8.48 10.38
C GLY A 154 -8.16 -6.95 10.33
N ILE A 155 -7.50 -6.34 11.33
CA ILE A 155 -7.24 -4.91 11.37
C ILE A 155 -5.87 -4.52 10.77
N SER A 156 -5.07 -5.48 10.30
CA SER A 156 -3.73 -5.22 9.79
C SER A 156 -3.75 -4.25 8.61
N ASN A 157 -3.05 -3.14 8.74
CA ASN A 157 -2.94 -2.09 7.71
C ASN A 157 -1.71 -2.25 6.82
N ILE A 158 -0.66 -2.92 7.31
CA ILE A 158 0.58 -3.15 6.59
C ILE A 158 1.09 -4.56 6.82
N ASP A 159 1.48 -5.23 5.74
CA ASP A 159 2.35 -6.39 5.79
C ASP A 159 3.75 -5.97 5.32
N ILE A 160 4.62 -5.69 6.30
CA ILE A 160 5.93 -5.09 6.07
C ILE A 160 6.80 -6.00 5.21
N TRP A 161 6.81 -7.30 5.52
CA TRP A 161 7.63 -8.26 4.77
C TRP A 161 7.12 -8.42 3.34
N ALA A 162 5.83 -8.66 3.16
CA ALA A 162 5.23 -8.76 1.83
C ALA A 162 5.40 -7.49 1.00
N PHE A 163 5.42 -6.30 1.64
CA PHE A 163 5.69 -5.03 0.97
C PHE A 163 7.15 -4.94 0.50
N GLU A 164 8.12 -5.08 1.41
CA GLU A 164 9.54 -4.88 1.09
C GLU A 164 10.12 -5.97 0.17
N THR A 165 9.48 -7.15 0.11
CA THR A 165 9.87 -8.24 -0.81
C THR A 165 8.99 -8.33 -2.05
N SER A 166 8.07 -7.37 -2.27
CA SER A 166 7.16 -7.42 -3.41
C SER A 166 7.88 -7.23 -4.74
N SER A 167 7.70 -8.18 -5.64
CA SER A 167 8.27 -8.17 -6.99
C SER A 167 7.41 -7.44 -8.03
N SER A 168 6.31 -6.83 -7.60
CA SER A 168 5.40 -6.11 -8.47
C SER A 168 4.67 -5.00 -7.73
N MET A 169 4.35 -3.90 -8.45
CA MET A 169 3.56 -2.80 -7.89
C MET A 169 2.20 -3.27 -7.36
N SER A 170 1.58 -4.24 -8.02
CA SER A 170 0.32 -4.83 -7.57
C SER A 170 0.46 -5.59 -6.25
N ALA A 171 1.58 -6.26 -6.00
CA ALA A 171 1.86 -6.92 -4.73
C ALA A 171 2.15 -5.89 -3.64
N ALA A 172 2.99 -4.89 -3.95
CA ALA A 172 3.31 -3.79 -3.04
C ALA A 172 2.05 -3.05 -2.57
N THR A 173 1.17 -2.66 -3.49
CA THR A 173 -0.08 -1.96 -3.13
C THR A 173 -1.03 -2.83 -2.32
N ARG A 174 -1.08 -4.14 -2.51
CA ARG A 174 -1.89 -5.05 -1.66
C ARG A 174 -1.34 -5.20 -0.25
N ALA A 175 -0.05 -5.01 -0.05
CA ALA A 175 0.60 -5.11 1.25
C ALA A 175 0.64 -3.78 2.01
N TRP A 176 0.56 -2.64 1.31
CA TRP A 176 0.64 -1.28 1.83
C TRP A 176 -0.74 -0.69 2.08
N ASN A 177 -0.94 -0.08 3.27
CA ASN A 177 -2.17 0.62 3.64
C ASN A 177 -3.46 -0.15 3.27
N LYS A 178 -3.49 -1.42 3.67
CA LYS A 178 -4.47 -2.44 3.22
C LYS A 178 -5.92 -2.01 3.45
N ARG A 179 -6.19 -1.34 4.56
CA ARG A 179 -7.54 -0.91 4.93
C ARG A 179 -8.03 0.24 4.02
N THR A 180 -7.18 1.22 3.77
CA THR A 180 -7.48 2.30 2.80
C THR A 180 -7.56 1.76 1.37
N GLN A 181 -6.71 0.79 1.02
CA GLN A 181 -6.78 0.09 -0.27
C GLN A 181 -8.15 -0.59 -0.46
N LYS A 182 -8.67 -1.27 0.56
CA LYS A 182 -10.01 -1.88 0.52
C LYS A 182 -11.09 -0.82 0.35
N TRP A 183 -10.99 0.31 1.05
CA TRP A 183 -11.91 1.43 0.88
C TRP A 183 -11.88 1.99 -0.55
N LEU A 184 -10.69 2.29 -1.10
CA LEU A 184 -10.52 2.76 -2.47
C LEU A 184 -11.06 1.76 -3.50
N GLN A 185 -10.86 0.46 -3.27
CA GLN A 185 -11.41 -0.58 -4.12
C GLN A 185 -12.93 -0.53 -4.16
N MET A 186 -13.59 -0.44 -3.01
CA MET A 186 -15.05 -0.50 -2.91
C MET A 186 -15.72 0.80 -3.36
N CYS A 187 -15.16 1.94 -2.95
CA CYS A 187 -15.79 3.24 -3.16
C CYS A 187 -15.42 3.88 -4.50
N ILE A 188 -14.23 3.60 -5.03
CA ILE A 188 -13.73 4.26 -6.23
C ILE A 188 -13.56 3.27 -7.39
N TYR A 189 -12.72 2.23 -7.24
CA TYR A 189 -12.36 1.33 -8.32
C TYR A 189 -13.57 0.58 -8.92
N GLU A 190 -14.41 0.01 -8.06
CA GLU A 190 -15.60 -0.72 -8.48
C GLU A 190 -16.68 0.19 -9.09
N ARG A 191 -16.78 1.43 -8.59
CA ARG A 191 -17.74 2.43 -9.09
C ARG A 191 -17.29 3.13 -10.37
N SER A 192 -15.97 3.24 -10.59
CA SER A 192 -15.38 3.83 -11.80
C SER A 192 -15.21 2.82 -12.94
N ASN A 193 -16.01 1.76 -12.94
CA ASN A 193 -15.94 0.70 -13.95
C ASN A 193 -14.54 0.03 -14.01
N PHE A 194 -13.91 -0.13 -12.83
CA PHE A 194 -12.61 -0.75 -12.64
C PHE A 194 -11.43 0.03 -13.28
N ASN A 195 -11.54 1.35 -13.29
CA ASN A 195 -10.49 2.21 -13.81
C ASN A 195 -9.45 2.57 -12.72
N GLN A 196 -8.24 2.05 -12.87
CA GLN A 196 -7.15 2.28 -11.91
C GLN A 196 -6.66 3.73 -11.90
N PHE A 197 -6.69 4.44 -13.04
CA PHE A 197 -6.26 5.83 -13.11
C PHE A 197 -7.11 6.72 -12.18
N TYR A 198 -8.44 6.51 -12.15
CA TYR A 198 -9.31 7.21 -11.21
C TYR A 198 -8.93 6.98 -9.75
N VAL A 199 -8.52 5.75 -9.41
CA VAL A 199 -8.09 5.45 -8.03
C VAL A 199 -6.86 6.28 -7.65
N PHE A 200 -5.88 6.38 -8.53
CA PHE A 200 -4.68 7.18 -8.27
C PHE A 200 -4.99 8.68 -8.19
N MET A 201 -5.88 9.20 -9.04
CA MET A 201 -6.27 10.61 -9.01
C MET A 201 -7.08 10.97 -7.76
N VAL A 202 -8.01 10.11 -7.36
CA VAL A 202 -8.76 10.28 -6.10
C VAL A 202 -7.82 10.15 -4.90
N SER A 203 -6.85 9.24 -4.93
CA SER A 203 -5.83 9.15 -3.89
C SER A 203 -5.00 10.43 -3.77
N ALA A 204 -4.57 11.01 -4.91
CA ALA A 204 -3.84 12.28 -4.90
C ALA A 204 -4.69 13.39 -4.27
N PHE A 205 -5.95 13.52 -4.69
CA PHE A 205 -6.90 14.50 -4.17
C PHE A 205 -7.15 14.32 -2.65
N TRP A 206 -7.33 13.08 -2.22
CA TRP A 206 -7.53 12.75 -0.80
C TRP A 206 -6.32 13.10 0.07
N HIS A 207 -5.10 12.96 -0.46
CA HIS A 207 -3.88 13.38 0.23
C HIS A 207 -3.73 14.90 0.33
N GLY A 208 -4.34 15.67 -0.59
CA GLY A 208 -4.35 17.12 -0.58
C GLY A 208 -4.15 17.74 -1.96
N PHE A 209 -4.17 19.07 -1.99
CA PHE A 209 -4.11 19.86 -3.24
C PHE A 209 -2.68 20.20 -3.69
N TYR A 210 -1.65 19.62 -3.07
CA TYR A 210 -0.27 19.87 -3.46
C TYR A 210 0.03 19.27 -4.84
N PRO A 211 0.57 20.04 -5.80
CA PRO A 211 0.86 19.55 -7.16
C PRO A 211 1.78 18.32 -7.17
N SER A 212 2.70 18.24 -6.23
CA SER A 212 3.63 17.12 -6.06
C SER A 212 2.94 15.79 -5.78
N TYR A 213 1.75 15.79 -5.16
CA TYR A 213 0.96 14.57 -4.97
C TYR A 213 0.49 14.01 -6.30
N TYR A 214 0.05 14.87 -7.23
CA TYR A 214 -0.37 14.44 -8.57
C TYR A 214 0.80 13.89 -9.38
N LEU A 215 2.00 14.45 -9.21
CA LEU A 215 3.23 13.88 -9.80
C LEU A 215 3.51 12.48 -9.24
N CYS A 216 3.47 12.33 -7.91
CA CYS A 216 3.68 11.04 -7.23
C CYS A 216 2.68 9.99 -7.71
N PHE A 217 1.38 10.27 -7.62
CA PHE A 217 0.34 9.31 -7.97
C PHE A 217 0.23 9.08 -9.48
N GLY A 218 0.54 10.09 -10.30
CA GLY A 218 0.66 9.95 -11.75
C GLY A 218 1.76 8.96 -12.14
N LEU A 219 2.95 9.11 -11.54
CA LEU A 219 4.06 8.18 -11.75
C LEU A 219 3.71 6.77 -11.22
N GLY A 220 3.00 6.68 -10.09
CA GLY A 220 2.48 5.41 -9.54
C GLY A 220 1.54 4.70 -10.51
N SER A 221 0.68 5.45 -11.20
CA SER A 221 -0.21 4.94 -12.24
C SER A 221 0.58 4.36 -13.43
N LEU A 222 1.65 5.05 -13.88
CA LEU A 222 2.53 4.57 -14.92
C LEU A 222 3.31 3.31 -14.49
N LEU A 223 3.82 3.27 -13.27
CA LEU A 223 4.48 2.08 -12.72
C LEU A 223 3.52 0.88 -12.66
N GLN A 224 2.27 1.10 -12.26
CA GLN A 224 1.24 0.06 -12.27
C GLN A 224 0.93 -0.42 -13.70
N TYR A 225 0.91 0.49 -14.67
CA TYR A 225 0.72 0.14 -16.08
C TYR A 225 1.90 -0.69 -16.62
N ALA A 226 3.15 -0.26 -16.35
CA ALA A 226 4.35 -1.03 -16.69
C ALA A 226 4.31 -2.43 -16.07
N ASN A 227 3.96 -2.54 -14.80
CA ASN A 227 3.78 -3.81 -14.10
C ASN A 227 2.74 -4.72 -14.78
N ARG A 228 1.62 -4.16 -15.26
CA ARG A 228 0.62 -4.93 -16.02
C ARG A 228 1.18 -5.44 -17.35
N LEU A 229 1.98 -4.64 -18.06
CA LEU A 229 2.63 -5.07 -19.30
C LEU A 229 3.61 -6.22 -19.05
N THR A 230 4.44 -6.13 -18.01
CA THR A 230 5.38 -7.22 -17.66
C THR A 230 4.63 -8.49 -17.28
N ALA A 231 3.54 -8.40 -16.53
CA ALA A 231 2.72 -9.54 -16.14
C ALA A 231 2.06 -10.25 -17.33
N ILE A 232 1.70 -9.51 -18.39
CA ILE A 232 1.06 -10.07 -19.59
C ILE A 232 2.11 -10.59 -20.59
N LYS A 233 3.24 -9.90 -20.70
CA LYS A 233 4.20 -10.14 -21.79
C LYS A 233 5.42 -10.95 -21.35
N LEU A 234 5.95 -10.70 -20.16
CA LEU A 234 7.19 -11.33 -19.68
C LEU A 234 6.92 -12.50 -18.74
N TRP A 235 6.06 -12.33 -17.76
CA TRP A 235 5.81 -13.35 -16.74
C TRP A 235 5.48 -14.73 -17.32
N PRO A 236 4.59 -14.89 -18.34
CA PRO A 236 4.30 -16.20 -18.89
C PRO A 236 5.49 -16.90 -19.57
N ARG A 237 6.53 -16.12 -19.96
CA ARG A 237 7.75 -16.65 -20.60
C ARG A 237 8.82 -17.10 -19.62
N VAL A 238 8.81 -16.52 -18.42
CA VAL A 238 9.85 -16.78 -17.40
C VAL A 238 9.37 -17.73 -16.31
N LYS A 239 8.07 -17.79 -16.06
CA LYS A 239 7.48 -18.65 -15.03
C LYS A 239 7.82 -20.13 -15.27
N GLY A 240 8.32 -20.79 -14.23
CA GLY A 240 8.75 -22.20 -14.26
C GLY A 240 10.09 -22.43 -14.99
N THR A 241 10.81 -21.37 -15.34
CA THR A 241 12.16 -21.43 -15.93
C THR A 241 13.20 -20.95 -14.91
N TRP A 242 14.48 -21.13 -15.22
CA TRP A 242 15.58 -20.58 -14.42
C TRP A 242 15.57 -19.04 -14.31
N MET A 243 14.88 -18.35 -15.22
CA MET A 243 14.71 -16.90 -15.24
C MET A 243 13.65 -16.39 -14.25
N GLU A 244 12.86 -17.26 -13.61
CA GLU A 244 11.80 -16.84 -12.69
C GLU A 244 12.35 -16.06 -11.50
N THR A 245 13.34 -16.61 -10.80
CA THR A 245 13.97 -15.94 -9.65
C THR A 245 14.63 -14.61 -10.01
N PRO A 246 15.50 -14.53 -11.06
CA PRO A 246 16.03 -13.24 -11.54
C PRO A 246 14.94 -12.21 -11.87
N TYR A 247 13.87 -12.62 -12.51
CA TYR A 247 12.73 -11.72 -12.83
C TYR A 247 12.07 -11.17 -11.57
N LEU A 248 11.82 -12.00 -10.56
CA LEU A 248 11.20 -11.59 -9.30
C LEU A 248 12.12 -10.64 -8.52
N VAL A 249 13.42 -10.93 -8.46
CA VAL A 249 14.40 -10.06 -7.79
C VAL A 249 14.52 -8.71 -8.49
N LEU A 250 14.64 -8.70 -9.83
CA LEU A 250 14.67 -7.45 -10.60
C LEU A 250 13.38 -6.67 -10.44
N GLY A 251 12.23 -7.34 -10.42
CA GLY A 251 10.93 -6.74 -10.17
C GLY A 251 10.88 -6.04 -8.80
N ASN A 252 11.39 -6.69 -7.75
CA ASN A 252 11.48 -6.09 -6.42
C ASN A 252 12.37 -4.84 -6.43
N VAL A 253 13.57 -4.93 -6.98
CA VAL A 253 14.50 -3.79 -7.09
C VAL A 253 13.84 -2.62 -7.82
N CYS A 254 13.18 -2.87 -8.96
CA CYS A 254 12.48 -1.84 -9.72
C CYS A 254 11.36 -1.18 -8.92
N VAL A 255 10.51 -1.97 -8.26
CA VAL A 255 9.39 -1.46 -7.44
C VAL A 255 9.91 -0.62 -6.28
N MET A 256 10.94 -1.06 -5.59
CA MET A 256 11.50 -0.36 -4.43
C MET A 256 12.23 0.94 -4.82
N LEU A 257 13.03 0.93 -5.89
CA LEU A 257 13.74 2.11 -6.35
C LEU A 257 12.81 3.16 -6.98
N VAL A 258 11.93 2.73 -7.90
CA VAL A 258 10.99 3.67 -8.54
C VAL A 258 9.93 4.13 -7.55
N GLY A 259 9.47 3.27 -6.64
CA GLY A 259 8.58 3.65 -5.55
C GLY A 259 9.20 4.70 -4.62
N SER A 260 10.47 4.55 -4.26
CA SER A 260 11.19 5.55 -3.47
C SER A 260 11.34 6.89 -4.21
N TYR A 261 11.65 6.85 -5.51
CA TYR A 261 11.70 8.03 -6.36
C TYR A 261 10.33 8.73 -6.50
N MET A 262 9.26 7.97 -6.57
CA MET A 262 7.90 8.48 -6.58
C MET A 262 7.55 9.19 -5.26
N LEU A 263 7.92 8.60 -4.12
CA LEU A 263 7.69 9.18 -2.80
C LEU A 263 8.48 10.48 -2.59
N GLU A 264 9.63 10.64 -3.21
CA GLU A 264 10.42 11.89 -3.15
C GLU A 264 9.56 13.09 -3.55
N ALA A 265 8.84 13.02 -4.67
CA ALA A 265 7.93 14.09 -5.08
C ALA A 265 6.87 14.39 -4.02
N MET A 266 6.25 13.35 -3.43
CA MET A 266 5.18 13.52 -2.44
C MET A 266 5.63 14.32 -1.21
N PHE A 267 6.89 14.16 -0.77
CA PHE A 267 7.41 14.81 0.43
C PHE A 267 7.88 16.26 0.22
N ASN A 268 7.89 16.74 -1.01
CA ASN A 268 8.32 18.10 -1.33
C ASN A 268 7.19 19.14 -1.35
N TYR A 269 5.93 18.71 -1.35
CA TYR A 269 4.70 19.52 -1.32
C TYR A 269 4.51 20.50 -2.49
N SER A 270 5.58 21.12 -3.03
CA SER A 270 5.49 22.02 -4.20
C SER A 270 6.00 21.37 -5.48
N PHE A 271 5.55 21.87 -6.63
CA PHE A 271 6.00 21.38 -7.93
C PHE A 271 7.50 21.65 -8.12
N GLU A 272 7.96 22.85 -7.75
CA GLU A 272 9.35 23.29 -7.96
C GLU A 272 10.32 22.42 -7.17
N ARG A 273 10.01 22.12 -5.91
CA ARG A 273 10.86 21.25 -5.07
C ARG A 273 10.85 19.81 -5.56
N ALA A 274 9.68 19.27 -5.94
CA ALA A 274 9.58 17.93 -6.51
C ALA A 274 10.35 17.81 -7.85
N TRP A 275 10.21 18.81 -8.70
CA TRP A 275 10.96 18.88 -9.95
C TRP A 275 12.46 18.98 -9.72
N LEU A 276 12.89 19.79 -8.75
CA LEU A 276 14.30 19.91 -8.36
C LEU A 276 14.85 18.57 -7.88
N GLY A 277 14.16 17.87 -6.99
CA GLY A 277 14.57 16.54 -6.49
C GLY A 277 14.68 15.52 -7.62
N TRP A 278 13.72 15.49 -8.52
CA TRP A 278 13.79 14.64 -9.70
C TRP A 278 14.92 15.00 -10.65
N LYS A 279 15.19 16.30 -10.86
CA LYS A 279 16.34 16.79 -11.63
C LYS A 279 17.65 16.36 -10.99
N GLN A 280 17.80 16.55 -9.66
CA GLN A 280 18.99 16.14 -8.91
C GLN A 280 19.21 14.62 -8.96
N ALA A 281 18.13 13.85 -9.08
CA ALA A 281 18.18 12.40 -9.31
C ALA A 281 18.31 12.03 -10.80
N SER A 282 18.57 12.99 -11.70
CA SER A 282 18.70 12.79 -13.16
C SER A 282 17.44 12.18 -13.80
N PHE A 283 16.26 12.44 -13.27
CA PHE A 283 14.99 11.89 -13.75
C PHE A 283 14.98 10.36 -13.92
N PHE A 284 15.85 9.63 -13.19
CA PHE A 284 16.09 8.20 -13.48
C PHE A 284 14.80 7.38 -13.46
N GLY A 285 13.87 7.67 -12.52
CA GLY A 285 12.63 6.91 -12.40
C GLY A 285 11.68 7.14 -13.58
N VAL A 286 11.57 8.40 -14.06
CA VAL A 286 10.76 8.73 -15.24
C VAL A 286 11.35 8.10 -16.49
N VAL A 287 12.66 8.28 -16.73
CA VAL A 287 13.37 7.72 -17.88
C VAL A 287 13.29 6.21 -17.90
N PHE A 288 13.54 5.57 -16.75
CA PHE A 288 13.46 4.11 -16.62
C PHE A 288 12.06 3.58 -16.97
N LEU A 289 11.00 4.20 -16.42
CA LEU A 289 9.62 3.78 -16.70
C LEU A 289 9.24 4.01 -18.17
N PHE A 290 9.57 5.17 -18.73
CA PHE A 290 9.26 5.47 -20.12
C PHE A 290 9.95 4.50 -21.06
N CYS A 291 11.26 4.31 -20.93
CA CYS A 291 12.03 3.36 -21.75
C CYS A 291 11.50 1.93 -21.55
N GLY A 292 11.22 1.53 -20.31
CA GLY A 292 10.67 0.21 -20.01
C GLY A 292 9.29 -0.04 -20.66
N ILE A 293 8.40 0.93 -20.63
CA ILE A 293 7.08 0.84 -21.29
C ILE A 293 7.24 0.75 -22.81
N VAL A 294 8.09 1.60 -23.40
CA VAL A 294 8.37 1.59 -24.85
C VAL A 294 8.94 0.23 -25.27
N LEU A 295 9.95 -0.28 -24.58
CA LEU A 295 10.52 -1.60 -24.87
C LEU A 295 9.48 -2.71 -24.75
N LEU A 296 8.66 -2.68 -23.69
CA LEU A 296 7.59 -3.65 -23.51
C LEU A 296 6.53 -3.59 -24.62
N TRP A 297 6.33 -2.46 -25.29
CA TRP A 297 5.38 -2.35 -26.39
C TRP A 297 5.78 -3.22 -27.60
N PHE A 298 7.08 -3.31 -27.88
CA PHE A 298 7.60 -4.13 -28.98
C PHE A 298 7.58 -5.64 -28.68
N ILE A 299 7.43 -6.04 -27.40
CA ILE A 299 7.32 -7.45 -27.06
C ILE A 299 5.88 -7.93 -27.33
N PRO A 300 5.63 -8.95 -28.17
CA PRO A 300 4.28 -9.48 -28.40
C PRO A 300 3.71 -10.06 -27.13
N LYS A 301 2.38 -10.17 -27.03
CA LYS A 301 1.74 -10.91 -25.92
C LYS A 301 2.17 -12.38 -26.00
N ALA A 302 2.37 -13.02 -24.84
CA ALA A 302 2.59 -14.45 -24.81
C ALA A 302 1.34 -15.18 -25.31
N SER A 303 1.50 -16.18 -26.17
CA SER A 303 0.40 -17.04 -26.61
C SER A 303 -0.18 -17.78 -25.40
N ARG A 304 -1.49 -17.94 -25.37
CA ARG A 304 -2.20 -18.72 -24.34
C ARG A 304 -2.17 -20.23 -24.62
N GLU A 305 -1.26 -20.71 -25.47
CA GLU A 305 -1.10 -22.14 -25.76
C GLU A 305 -0.57 -22.83 -24.50
N GLY A 306 -1.40 -23.57 -23.81
CA GLY A 306 -1.01 -24.43 -22.69
C GLY A 306 -2.04 -24.66 -21.59
N LYS A 307 -3.25 -24.13 -21.69
CA LYS A 307 -4.29 -24.40 -20.67
C LYS A 307 -5.29 -25.50 -21.02
N ASP A 308 -5.21 -26.09 -22.21
CA ASP A 308 -6.19 -27.07 -22.70
C ASP A 308 -5.64 -28.51 -22.84
N LYS A 309 -4.56 -28.83 -22.17
CA LYS A 309 -4.07 -30.23 -22.14
C LYS A 309 -3.64 -30.61 -20.74
N ARG A 310 -4.57 -30.67 -19.78
CA ARG A 310 -4.57 -31.51 -18.57
C ARG A 310 -5.93 -31.34 -17.88
N ASP A 311 -6.91 -32.05 -18.41
CA ASP A 311 -7.99 -32.59 -17.62
C ASP A 311 -7.55 -33.95 -17.06
#